data_227cfb3f601f6b0634174e25868996f2
#
_entry.id   227cfb3f601f6b0634174e25868996f2
#
_cell.length_a   1.000
_cell.length_b   1.000
_cell.length_c   1.000
_cell.angle_alpha   90.00
_cell.angle_beta   90.00
_cell.angle_gamma   90.00
#
_symmetry.space_group_name_H-M   'P 1'
#
loop_
_entity.id
_entity.type
_entity.pdbx_description
1 polymer ?
#
loop_
_entity_poly.entity_id
_entity_poly.type
_entity_poly.pdbx_seq_one_letter_code
_entity_poly.pdbx_strand_id
1 'polypeptide(L)'
;MGNDLKMKINHEIKNARKLMNDPVLLVTIIFSLIVVSFFVLVPLWSIFVESINVGKKGVFQFSLANYKESFTSSGNIEAIINTVVLGTITSLISLVIGFFFAYVSVYIKIKGKKLFDFIAILPIISPPFVVALSAILLFGRQGLITNKLFGLHNFEIYGFHGLVLVQVLSFFPIAYMMLVGLLQMIDPSVEEASRSLGASRLKVFTTVTLPLMVPGMANAFLLVFIQSIADYANPFVIGGKFTTIAVKIFQEGVGNYELGVATALAMILLSMSITIFAIQRYYT
;
A
#
# COMPACT_ATOMS: atom_id res chain seq x y z
N MET A 1 -7.67 37.37 -10.66
CA MET A 1 -8.14 35.97 -10.75
C MET A 1 -8.47 35.51 -12.19
N GLY A 2 -9.12 36.31 -13.04
CA GLY A 2 -9.47 35.92 -14.44
C GLY A 2 -8.31 35.89 -15.42
N ASN A 3 -7.27 36.73 -15.27
CA ASN A 3 -6.13 36.78 -16.20
C ASN A 3 -5.12 35.63 -15.96
N ASP A 4 -4.91 35.19 -14.73
CA ASP A 4 -4.03 34.07 -14.41
C ASP A 4 -4.61 32.73 -14.91
N LEU A 5 -5.94 32.57 -14.82
CA LEU A 5 -6.62 31.38 -15.36
C LEU A 5 -6.52 31.31 -16.90
N LYS A 6 -6.70 32.46 -17.58
CA LYS A 6 -6.54 32.56 -19.04
C LYS A 6 -5.09 32.30 -19.49
N MET A 7 -4.10 32.79 -18.74
CA MET A 7 -2.67 32.51 -19.04
C MET A 7 -2.33 31.04 -18.87
N LYS A 8 -2.79 30.38 -17.79
CA LYS A 8 -2.62 28.93 -17.57
C LYS A 8 -3.28 28.11 -18.68
N ILE A 9 -4.52 28.44 -19.05
CA ILE A 9 -5.25 27.75 -20.14
C ILE A 9 -4.53 27.93 -21.47
N ASN A 10 -4.07 29.15 -21.81
CA ASN A 10 -3.34 29.39 -23.03
C ASN A 10 -1.96 28.70 -23.07
N HIS A 11 -1.30 28.57 -21.94
CA HIS A 11 -0.04 27.82 -21.82
C HIS A 11 -0.26 26.31 -22.03
N GLU A 12 -1.34 25.76 -21.46
CA GLU A 12 -1.71 24.35 -21.65
C GLU A 12 -2.13 24.06 -23.09
N ILE A 13 -2.90 24.96 -23.73
CA ILE A 13 -3.28 24.83 -25.16
C ILE A 13 -2.05 24.90 -26.06
N LYS A 14 -1.08 25.77 -25.77
CA LYS A 14 0.17 25.88 -26.55
C LYS A 14 1.05 24.65 -26.38
N ASN A 15 1.10 24.07 -25.18
CA ASN A 15 1.79 22.81 -24.93
C ASN A 15 1.09 21.64 -25.63
N ALA A 16 -0.24 21.56 -25.58
CA ALA A 16 -1.01 20.56 -26.30
C ALA A 16 -0.81 20.65 -27.83
N ARG A 17 -0.74 21.85 -28.38
CA ARG A 17 -0.40 22.03 -29.80
C ARG A 17 1.02 21.60 -30.18
N LYS A 18 2.01 21.84 -29.29
CA LYS A 18 3.37 21.32 -29.49
C LYS A 18 3.41 19.78 -29.44
N LEU A 19 2.65 19.17 -28.54
CA LEU A 19 2.48 17.72 -28.48
C LEU A 19 1.88 17.14 -29.76
N MET A 20 0.90 17.82 -30.33
CA MET A 20 0.26 17.40 -31.60
C MET A 20 1.15 17.57 -32.82
N ASN A 21 2.16 18.45 -32.78
CA ASN A 21 3.09 18.71 -33.90
C ASN A 21 4.31 17.76 -33.89
N ASP A 22 4.52 16.99 -32.85
CA ASP A 22 5.57 15.96 -32.78
C ASP A 22 4.93 14.57 -33.03
N PRO A 23 5.11 13.98 -34.23
CA PRO A 23 4.45 12.72 -34.56
C PRO A 23 4.92 11.56 -33.70
N VAL A 24 6.16 11.54 -33.20
CA VAL A 24 6.69 10.49 -32.36
C VAL A 24 6.03 10.55 -30.98
N LEU A 25 5.91 11.75 -30.43
CA LEU A 25 5.28 11.97 -29.13
C LEU A 25 3.78 11.63 -29.18
N LEU A 26 3.09 12.04 -30.26
CA LEU A 26 1.68 11.73 -30.45
C LEU A 26 1.44 10.21 -30.55
N VAL A 27 2.23 9.51 -31.38
CA VAL A 27 2.13 8.04 -31.48
C VAL A 27 2.40 7.35 -30.13
N THR A 28 3.40 7.81 -29.37
CA THR A 28 3.72 7.25 -28.06
C THR A 28 2.57 7.45 -27.07
N ILE A 29 1.95 8.63 -27.05
CA ILE A 29 0.80 8.92 -26.17
C ILE A 29 -0.40 8.05 -26.57
N ILE A 30 -0.75 8.00 -27.85
CA ILE A 30 -1.89 7.20 -28.34
C ILE A 30 -1.66 5.73 -28.04
N PHE A 31 -0.46 5.21 -28.32
CA PHE A 31 -0.11 3.82 -28.03
C PHE A 31 -0.24 3.52 -26.51
N SER A 32 0.31 4.38 -25.66
CA SER A 32 0.20 4.23 -24.20
C SER A 32 -1.25 4.26 -23.72
N LEU A 33 -2.07 5.17 -24.27
CA LEU A 33 -3.50 5.24 -23.94
C LEU A 33 -4.26 3.99 -24.37
N ILE A 34 -3.97 3.45 -25.58
CA ILE A 34 -4.58 2.21 -26.06
C ILE A 34 -4.18 1.04 -25.15
N VAL A 35 -2.89 0.92 -24.80
CA VAL A 35 -2.40 -0.14 -23.92
C VAL A 35 -3.06 -0.05 -22.54
N VAL A 36 -3.06 1.11 -21.92
CA VAL A 36 -3.70 1.32 -20.60
C VAL A 36 -5.21 1.04 -20.69
N SER A 37 -5.90 1.55 -21.73
CA SER A 37 -7.34 1.30 -21.89
C SER A 37 -7.64 -0.18 -22.03
N PHE A 38 -6.90 -0.89 -22.87
CA PHE A 38 -7.17 -2.30 -23.15
C PHE A 38 -6.80 -3.21 -21.95
N PHE A 39 -5.63 -3.02 -21.34
CA PHE A 39 -5.15 -3.90 -20.28
C PHE A 39 -5.61 -3.53 -18.88
N VAL A 40 -6.08 -2.31 -18.66
CA VAL A 40 -6.53 -1.85 -17.34
C VAL A 40 -8.04 -1.58 -17.34
N LEU A 41 -8.54 -0.72 -18.24
CA LEU A 41 -9.94 -0.32 -18.16
C LEU A 41 -10.91 -1.44 -18.60
N VAL A 42 -10.55 -2.26 -19.61
CA VAL A 42 -11.42 -3.36 -20.06
C VAL A 42 -11.58 -4.43 -18.98
N PRO A 43 -10.51 -4.94 -18.30
CA PRO A 43 -10.66 -5.86 -17.18
C PRO A 43 -11.44 -5.25 -16.00
N LEU A 44 -11.17 -3.99 -15.63
CA LEU A 44 -11.93 -3.32 -14.56
C LEU A 44 -13.41 -3.19 -14.91
N TRP A 45 -13.72 -2.84 -16.17
CA TRP A 45 -15.10 -2.80 -16.64
C TRP A 45 -15.77 -4.18 -16.58
N SER A 46 -15.06 -5.22 -16.98
CA SER A 46 -15.56 -6.60 -16.92
C SER A 46 -15.85 -7.02 -15.47
N ILE A 47 -14.96 -6.71 -14.52
CA ILE A 47 -15.17 -6.95 -13.08
C ILE A 47 -16.39 -6.17 -12.58
N PHE A 48 -16.52 -4.90 -12.98
CA PHE A 48 -17.68 -4.09 -12.61
C PHE A 48 -18.98 -4.67 -13.14
N VAL A 49 -19.04 -5.03 -14.42
CA VAL A 49 -20.24 -5.63 -15.03
C VAL A 49 -20.60 -6.95 -14.34
N GLU A 50 -19.61 -7.81 -14.08
CA GLU A 50 -19.86 -9.09 -13.39
C GLU A 50 -20.33 -8.90 -11.95
N SER A 51 -19.86 -7.86 -11.24
CA SER A 51 -20.27 -7.56 -9.87
C SER A 51 -21.77 -7.24 -9.72
N ILE A 52 -22.40 -6.75 -10.78
CA ILE A 52 -23.84 -6.41 -10.84
C ILE A 52 -24.66 -7.42 -11.66
N ASN A 53 -24.02 -8.51 -12.11
CA ASN A 53 -24.66 -9.55 -12.91
C ASN A 53 -25.01 -10.76 -12.02
N VAL A 54 -26.27 -11.18 -12.04
CA VAL A 54 -26.75 -12.42 -11.40
C VAL A 54 -27.31 -13.42 -12.42
N GLY A 55 -27.17 -13.09 -13.71
CA GLY A 55 -27.66 -13.92 -14.78
C GLY A 55 -26.81 -15.18 -14.96
N LYS A 56 -27.45 -16.29 -15.37
CA LYS A 56 -26.78 -17.56 -15.62
C LYS A 56 -26.59 -17.77 -17.14
N LYS A 57 -25.55 -18.55 -17.52
CA LYS A 57 -25.29 -18.98 -18.91
C LYS A 57 -25.14 -17.84 -19.92
N GLY A 58 -24.45 -16.75 -19.55
CA GLY A 58 -24.15 -15.65 -20.47
C GLY A 58 -25.28 -14.65 -20.69
N VAL A 59 -26.40 -14.76 -19.96
CA VAL A 59 -27.46 -13.76 -19.94
C VAL A 59 -27.16 -12.73 -18.87
N PHE A 60 -27.02 -11.46 -19.24
CA PHE A 60 -26.86 -10.37 -18.27
C PHE A 60 -28.19 -10.07 -17.59
N GLN A 61 -28.19 -10.12 -16.25
CA GLN A 61 -29.32 -9.73 -15.42
C GLN A 61 -28.81 -8.79 -14.32
N PHE A 62 -29.17 -7.52 -14.41
CA PHE A 62 -28.78 -6.51 -13.42
C PHE A 62 -29.38 -6.80 -12.07
N SER A 63 -28.53 -6.86 -11.05
CA SER A 63 -28.96 -6.93 -9.65
C SER A 63 -27.83 -6.48 -8.72
N LEU A 64 -28.20 -5.94 -7.56
CA LEU A 64 -27.26 -5.64 -6.47
C LEU A 64 -27.17 -6.77 -5.42
N ALA A 65 -27.66 -7.97 -5.77
CA ALA A 65 -27.67 -9.10 -4.83
C ALA A 65 -26.25 -9.50 -4.38
N ASN A 66 -25.26 -9.48 -5.28
CA ASN A 66 -23.87 -9.77 -4.95
C ASN A 66 -23.31 -8.80 -3.91
N TYR A 67 -23.63 -7.51 -4.02
CA TYR A 67 -23.25 -6.51 -3.01
C TYR A 67 -24.02 -6.70 -1.70
N LYS A 68 -25.32 -7.00 -1.78
CA LYS A 68 -26.11 -7.32 -0.58
C LYS A 68 -25.49 -8.51 0.16
N GLU A 69 -25.13 -9.57 -0.53
CA GLU A 69 -24.48 -10.74 0.06
C GLU A 69 -23.11 -10.37 0.66
N SER A 70 -22.30 -9.58 -0.05
CA SER A 70 -21.01 -9.09 0.44
C SER A 70 -21.13 -8.32 1.77
N PHE A 71 -22.23 -7.59 2.00
CA PHE A 71 -22.48 -6.82 3.21
C PHE A 71 -23.41 -7.49 4.24
N THR A 72 -23.96 -8.67 3.96
CA THR A 72 -24.81 -9.41 4.90
C THR A 72 -24.19 -10.71 5.40
N SER A 73 -23.30 -11.32 4.63
CA SER A 73 -22.55 -12.50 5.06
C SER A 73 -21.55 -12.13 6.16
N SER A 74 -21.67 -12.80 7.32
CA SER A 74 -20.80 -12.56 8.47
C SER A 74 -19.31 -12.72 8.12
N GLY A 75 -18.93 -13.71 7.31
CA GLY A 75 -17.57 -13.96 6.90
C GLY A 75 -17.02 -12.87 5.96
N ASN A 76 -17.87 -12.23 5.14
CA ASN A 76 -17.44 -11.14 4.27
C ASN A 76 -17.29 -9.83 5.05
N ILE A 77 -18.22 -9.54 5.98
CA ILE A 77 -18.11 -8.37 6.87
C ILE A 77 -16.85 -8.48 7.73
N GLU A 78 -16.60 -9.65 8.31
CA GLU A 78 -15.38 -9.90 9.08
C GLU A 78 -14.13 -9.66 8.24
N ALA A 79 -14.08 -10.15 7.00
CA ALA A 79 -12.95 -9.92 6.09
C ALA A 79 -12.76 -8.44 5.75
N ILE A 80 -13.85 -7.65 5.59
CA ILE A 80 -13.78 -6.20 5.37
C ILE A 80 -13.16 -5.50 6.58
N ILE A 81 -13.66 -5.78 7.78
CA ILE A 81 -13.15 -5.20 9.03
C ILE A 81 -11.69 -5.59 9.25
N ASN A 82 -11.38 -6.87 9.10
CA ASN A 82 -10.03 -7.41 9.24
C ASN A 82 -9.04 -6.71 8.30
N THR A 83 -9.44 -6.48 7.06
CA THR A 83 -8.60 -5.80 6.06
C THR A 83 -8.25 -4.38 6.49
N VAL A 84 -9.24 -3.60 6.96
CA VAL A 84 -9.02 -2.22 7.42
C VAL A 84 -8.14 -2.19 8.68
N VAL A 85 -8.43 -3.05 9.65
CA VAL A 85 -7.67 -3.14 10.90
C VAL A 85 -6.21 -3.54 10.62
N LEU A 86 -6.01 -4.58 9.81
CA LEU A 86 -4.68 -5.04 9.41
C LEU A 86 -3.92 -3.93 8.68
N GLY A 87 -4.54 -3.33 7.67
CA GLY A 87 -3.94 -2.25 6.88
C GLY A 87 -3.51 -1.06 7.75
N THR A 88 -4.36 -0.65 8.67
CA THR A 88 -4.08 0.47 9.58
C THR A 88 -2.90 0.16 10.51
N ILE A 89 -2.93 -1.00 11.17
CA ILE A 89 -1.90 -1.39 12.14
C ILE A 89 -0.55 -1.63 11.45
N THR A 90 -0.56 -2.36 10.34
CA THR A 90 0.65 -2.59 9.53
C THR A 90 1.27 -1.28 9.08
N SER A 91 0.46 -0.34 8.58
CA SER A 91 0.95 0.95 8.09
C SER A 91 1.54 1.82 9.20
N LEU A 92 0.88 1.89 10.35
CA LEU A 92 1.38 2.64 11.50
C LEU A 92 2.73 2.09 11.98
N ILE A 93 2.84 0.78 12.15
CA ILE A 93 4.08 0.16 12.62
C ILE A 93 5.18 0.29 11.56
N SER A 94 4.85 0.05 10.28
CA SER A 94 5.80 0.21 9.18
C SER A 94 6.30 1.64 9.02
N LEU A 95 5.42 2.63 9.23
CA LEU A 95 5.78 4.04 9.22
C LEU A 95 6.79 4.36 10.34
N VAL A 96 6.52 3.88 11.56
CA VAL A 96 7.42 4.10 12.71
C VAL A 96 8.78 3.45 12.47
N ILE A 97 8.80 2.17 12.07
CA ILE A 97 10.05 1.46 11.79
C ILE A 97 10.79 2.11 10.60
N GLY A 98 10.08 2.39 9.51
CA GLY A 98 10.63 3.05 8.33
C GLY A 98 11.22 4.41 8.66
N PHE A 99 10.56 5.19 9.54
CA PHE A 99 11.07 6.46 10.03
C PHE A 99 12.37 6.31 10.82
N PHE A 100 12.44 5.36 11.76
CA PHE A 100 13.68 5.11 12.51
C PHE A 100 14.83 4.74 11.59
N PHE A 101 14.60 3.85 10.63
CA PHE A 101 15.63 3.46 9.66
C PHE A 101 16.04 4.65 8.77
N ALA A 102 15.08 5.46 8.30
CA ALA A 102 15.35 6.64 7.49
C ALA A 102 16.15 7.69 8.27
N TYR A 103 15.75 7.96 9.52
CA TYR A 103 16.47 8.91 10.38
C TYR A 103 17.90 8.47 10.64
N VAL A 104 18.11 7.20 10.93
CA VAL A 104 19.45 6.61 11.12
C VAL A 104 20.27 6.72 9.83
N SER A 105 19.68 6.39 8.66
CA SER A 105 20.38 6.46 7.37
C SER A 105 20.78 7.88 6.98
N VAL A 106 19.97 8.90 7.29
CA VAL A 106 20.21 10.29 6.86
C VAL A 106 21.08 11.06 7.85
N TYR A 107 20.78 10.96 9.15
CA TYR A 107 21.40 11.83 10.17
C TYR A 107 22.56 11.17 10.91
N ILE A 108 22.70 9.85 10.89
CA ILE A 108 23.75 9.16 11.63
C ILE A 108 24.87 8.68 10.68
N LYS A 109 26.09 9.03 11.00
CA LYS A 109 27.28 8.55 10.25
C LYS A 109 27.56 7.08 10.64
N ILE A 110 26.97 6.15 9.93
CA ILE A 110 27.17 4.70 10.15
C ILE A 110 28.33 4.19 9.28
N LYS A 111 29.26 3.43 9.90
CA LYS A 111 30.23 2.65 9.15
C LYS A 111 29.46 1.52 8.41
N GLY A 112 29.54 1.49 7.08
CA GLY A 112 28.80 0.49 6.28
C GLY A 112 27.38 0.90 5.92
N LYS A 113 27.09 2.20 5.80
CA LYS A 113 25.78 2.74 5.39
C LYS A 113 25.15 1.99 4.20
N LYS A 114 25.94 1.69 3.16
CA LYS A 114 25.44 0.96 1.97
C LYS A 114 24.86 -0.42 2.32
N LEU A 115 25.50 -1.13 3.26
CA LEU A 115 25.00 -2.43 3.73
C LEU A 115 23.72 -2.26 4.58
N PHE A 116 23.66 -1.24 5.43
CA PHE A 116 22.47 -0.91 6.21
C PHE A 116 21.27 -0.61 5.29
N ASP A 117 21.46 0.27 4.30
CA ASP A 117 20.42 0.64 3.34
C ASP A 117 19.99 -0.60 2.50
N PHE A 118 20.95 -1.45 2.10
CA PHE A 118 20.67 -2.68 1.38
C PHE A 118 19.81 -3.66 2.21
N ILE A 119 20.18 -3.88 3.47
CA ILE A 119 19.40 -4.76 4.39
C ILE A 119 18.00 -4.19 4.61
N ALA A 120 17.87 -2.87 4.75
CA ALA A 120 16.58 -2.23 4.93
C ALA A 120 15.63 -2.43 3.72
N ILE A 121 16.16 -2.53 2.50
CA ILE A 121 15.39 -2.68 1.27
C ILE A 121 15.19 -4.17 0.90
N LEU A 122 15.98 -5.07 1.46
CA LEU A 122 15.99 -6.48 1.09
C LEU A 122 14.61 -7.16 1.06
N PRO A 123 13.68 -6.89 2.01
CA PRO A 123 12.37 -7.54 1.99
C PRO A 123 11.53 -7.21 0.75
N ILE A 124 11.66 -6.02 0.17
CA ILE A 124 10.88 -5.62 -1.03
C ILE A 124 11.36 -6.34 -2.30
N ILE A 125 12.61 -6.80 -2.31
CA ILE A 125 13.21 -7.55 -3.44
C ILE A 125 12.78 -9.03 -3.38
N SER A 126 12.34 -9.48 -2.20
CA SER A 126 11.93 -10.88 -1.99
C SER A 126 10.62 -11.20 -2.71
N PRO A 127 10.46 -12.40 -3.28
CA PRO A 127 9.16 -12.86 -3.78
C PRO A 127 8.07 -12.82 -2.70
N PRO A 128 6.79 -12.58 -3.05
CA PRO A 128 5.72 -12.29 -2.10
C PRO A 128 5.58 -13.28 -0.94
N PHE A 129 5.76 -14.58 -1.16
CA PHE A 129 5.58 -15.59 -0.11
C PHE A 129 6.80 -15.83 0.79
N VAL A 130 7.97 -15.31 0.41
CA VAL A 130 9.24 -15.67 1.07
C VAL A 130 9.28 -15.17 2.51
N VAL A 131 8.79 -13.96 2.77
CA VAL A 131 8.77 -13.41 4.12
C VAL A 131 7.84 -14.21 5.03
N ALA A 132 6.65 -14.56 4.55
CA ALA A 132 5.70 -15.39 5.30
C ALA A 132 6.24 -16.79 5.57
N LEU A 133 6.81 -17.46 4.56
CA LEU A 133 7.42 -18.78 4.73
C LEU A 133 8.61 -18.74 5.68
N SER A 134 9.46 -17.72 5.58
CA SER A 134 10.59 -17.53 6.51
C SER A 134 10.11 -17.32 7.94
N ALA A 135 9.05 -16.55 8.14
CA ALA A 135 8.44 -16.36 9.45
C ALA A 135 7.90 -17.68 10.02
N ILE A 136 7.26 -18.51 9.21
CA ILE A 136 6.81 -19.86 9.62
C ILE A 136 7.99 -20.77 9.98
N LEU A 137 9.06 -20.76 9.19
CA LEU A 137 10.26 -21.57 9.47
C LEU A 137 10.98 -21.12 10.75
N LEU A 138 10.97 -19.83 11.05
CA LEU A 138 11.62 -19.29 12.23
C LEU A 138 10.73 -19.37 13.48
N PHE A 139 9.46 -19.03 13.35
CA PHE A 139 8.54 -18.79 14.47
C PHE A 139 7.30 -19.71 14.47
N GLY A 140 7.17 -20.66 13.56
CA GLY A 140 6.08 -21.62 13.53
C GLY A 140 6.15 -22.65 14.67
N ARG A 141 5.20 -23.57 14.71
CA ARG A 141 5.11 -24.62 15.78
C ARG A 141 6.39 -25.45 15.92
N GLN A 142 7.11 -25.69 14.84
CA GLN A 142 8.43 -26.36 14.83
C GLN A 142 9.54 -25.39 14.42
N GLY A 143 9.35 -24.10 14.65
CA GLY A 143 10.26 -23.04 14.24
C GLY A 143 11.63 -23.13 14.88
N LEU A 144 12.65 -22.71 14.14
CA LEU A 144 14.04 -22.73 14.63
C LEU A 144 14.21 -21.88 15.90
N ILE A 145 13.57 -20.71 15.95
CA ILE A 145 13.70 -19.80 17.09
C ILE A 145 12.75 -20.24 18.22
N THR A 146 11.47 -20.41 17.91
CA THR A 146 10.46 -20.70 18.94
C THR A 146 10.64 -22.04 19.60
N ASN A 147 10.80 -23.10 18.81
CA ASN A 147 10.89 -24.46 19.35
C ASN A 147 12.33 -24.86 19.69
N LYS A 148 13.28 -24.77 18.72
CA LYS A 148 14.64 -25.30 18.94
C LYS A 148 15.49 -24.41 19.85
N LEU A 149 15.35 -23.07 19.78
CA LEU A 149 16.16 -22.16 20.59
C LEU A 149 15.52 -21.85 21.95
N PHE A 150 14.21 -21.57 21.97
CA PHE A 150 13.52 -21.15 23.20
C PHE A 150 12.62 -22.23 23.82
N GLY A 151 12.43 -23.38 23.17
CA GLY A 151 11.58 -24.47 23.69
C GLY A 151 10.09 -24.11 23.80
N LEU A 152 9.62 -23.13 23.06
CA LEU A 152 8.23 -22.63 23.10
C LEU A 152 7.33 -23.53 22.22
N HIS A 153 6.96 -24.70 22.73
CA HIS A 153 6.19 -25.70 21.95
C HIS A 153 4.75 -25.26 21.60
N ASN A 154 4.18 -24.30 22.31
CA ASN A 154 2.80 -23.82 22.13
C ASN A 154 2.72 -22.47 21.43
N PHE A 155 3.82 -21.95 20.89
CA PHE A 155 3.79 -20.68 20.17
C PHE A 155 3.15 -20.87 18.78
N GLU A 156 2.16 -20.05 18.47
CA GLU A 156 1.46 -20.08 17.20
C GLU A 156 1.58 -18.71 16.50
N ILE A 157 2.35 -18.69 15.41
CA ILE A 157 2.53 -17.46 14.63
C ILE A 157 1.35 -17.15 13.71
N TYR A 158 0.47 -18.14 13.47
CA TYR A 158 -0.67 -17.96 12.56
C TYR A 158 -1.71 -16.99 13.13
N GLY A 159 -2.38 -16.24 12.25
CA GLY A 159 -3.39 -15.28 12.61
C GLY A 159 -2.90 -13.84 12.58
N PHE A 160 -3.66 -12.97 13.21
CA PHE A 160 -3.47 -11.52 13.14
C PHE A 160 -2.05 -11.03 13.50
N HIS A 161 -1.51 -11.46 14.63
CA HIS A 161 -0.19 -10.96 15.09
C HIS A 161 0.96 -11.42 14.21
N GLY A 162 0.96 -12.67 13.76
CA GLY A 162 1.96 -13.14 12.81
C GLY A 162 1.84 -12.48 11.45
N LEU A 163 0.60 -12.22 11.02
CA LEU A 163 0.33 -11.51 9.77
C LEU A 163 0.80 -10.06 9.84
N VAL A 164 0.54 -9.35 10.95
CA VAL A 164 1.08 -7.99 11.17
C VAL A 164 2.60 -8.00 11.12
N LEU A 165 3.27 -8.93 11.82
CA LEU A 165 4.72 -9.06 11.80
C LEU A 165 5.25 -9.21 10.37
N VAL A 166 4.69 -10.14 9.61
CA VAL A 166 5.11 -10.45 8.24
C VAL A 166 4.86 -9.28 7.30
N GLN A 167 3.68 -8.66 7.36
CA GLN A 167 3.38 -7.50 6.52
C GLN A 167 4.23 -6.28 6.89
N VAL A 168 4.49 -6.04 8.18
CA VAL A 168 5.38 -4.95 8.60
C VAL A 168 6.79 -5.18 8.03
N LEU A 169 7.33 -6.39 8.15
CA LEU A 169 8.64 -6.72 7.58
C LEU A 169 8.66 -6.58 6.04
N SER A 170 7.56 -6.91 5.37
CA SER A 170 7.44 -6.81 3.91
C SER A 170 7.34 -5.36 3.43
N PHE A 171 6.67 -4.49 4.19
CA PHE A 171 6.25 -3.17 3.69
C PHE A 171 6.94 -1.98 4.37
N PHE A 172 7.62 -2.14 5.53
CA PHE A 172 8.38 -1.02 6.11
C PHE A 172 9.45 -0.45 5.16
N PRO A 173 10.07 -1.22 4.23
CA PRO A 173 11.02 -0.66 3.29
C PRO A 173 10.41 0.40 2.38
N ILE A 174 9.11 0.31 2.07
CA ILE A 174 8.38 1.30 1.27
C ILE A 174 8.34 2.64 2.02
N ALA A 175 7.94 2.60 3.29
CA ALA A 175 7.96 3.78 4.16
C ALA A 175 9.39 4.33 4.32
N TYR A 176 10.37 3.45 4.55
CA TYR A 176 11.78 3.80 4.66
C TYR A 176 12.29 4.58 3.44
N MET A 177 12.11 4.04 2.23
CA MET A 177 12.60 4.68 0.99
C MET A 177 11.97 6.06 0.79
N MET A 178 10.66 6.16 1.03
CA MET A 178 9.94 7.42 0.88
C MET A 178 10.40 8.46 1.90
N LEU A 179 10.58 8.05 3.16
CA LEU A 179 11.01 8.94 4.24
C LEU A 179 12.48 9.35 4.12
N VAL A 180 13.36 8.49 3.59
CA VAL A 180 14.74 8.88 3.24
C VAL A 180 14.72 10.01 2.22
N GLY A 181 13.94 9.87 1.14
CA GLY A 181 13.82 10.91 0.12
C GLY A 181 13.34 12.24 0.70
N LEU A 182 12.34 12.20 1.58
CA LEU A 182 11.81 13.40 2.25
C LEU A 182 12.84 14.06 3.19
N LEU A 183 13.52 13.28 4.03
CA LEU A 183 14.54 13.79 4.92
C LEU A 183 15.70 14.45 4.17
N GLN A 184 16.07 13.91 3.01
CA GLN A 184 17.12 14.49 2.16
C GLN A 184 16.70 15.78 1.45
N MET A 185 15.40 16.05 1.33
CA MET A 185 14.87 17.29 0.75
C MET A 185 14.79 18.45 1.74
N ILE A 186 14.89 18.19 3.04
CA ILE A 186 14.93 19.24 4.06
C ILE A 186 16.27 19.98 3.96
N ASP A 187 16.20 21.31 3.76
CA ASP A 187 17.40 22.14 3.70
C ASP A 187 18.11 22.15 5.07
N PRO A 188 19.36 21.70 5.16
CA PRO A 188 20.12 21.71 6.41
C PRO A 188 20.25 23.11 7.04
N SER A 189 20.19 24.17 6.24
CA SER A 189 20.27 25.55 6.72
C SER A 189 19.16 25.94 7.69
N VAL A 190 17.96 25.36 7.54
CA VAL A 190 16.81 25.60 8.44
C VAL A 190 17.08 25.01 9.82
N GLU A 191 17.65 23.80 9.88
CA GLU A 191 18.04 23.16 11.13
C GLU A 191 19.21 23.89 11.80
N GLU A 192 20.21 24.31 11.01
CA GLU A 192 21.38 25.07 11.50
C GLU A 192 20.98 26.44 12.04
N ALA A 193 20.08 27.18 11.36
CA ALA A 193 19.54 28.43 11.84
C ALA A 193 18.82 28.27 13.18
N SER A 194 17.99 27.22 13.31
CA SER A 194 17.31 26.92 14.57
C SER A 194 18.28 26.63 15.72
N ARG A 195 19.37 25.93 15.44
CA ARG A 195 20.43 25.66 16.44
C ARG A 195 21.19 26.92 16.82
N SER A 196 21.47 27.80 15.85
CA SER A 196 22.13 29.09 16.10
C SER A 196 21.29 30.00 17.00
N LEU A 197 19.96 29.86 16.98
CA LEU A 197 19.02 30.50 17.90
C LEU A 197 18.93 29.81 19.29
N GLY A 198 19.78 28.80 19.55
CA GLY A 198 19.86 28.12 20.84
C GLY A 198 18.92 26.92 21.00
N ALA A 199 18.24 26.46 19.95
CA ALA A 199 17.38 25.30 20.04
C ALA A 199 18.18 23.99 20.21
N SER A 200 17.78 23.15 21.17
CA SER A 200 18.33 21.81 21.34
C SER A 200 17.98 20.89 20.16
N ARG A 201 18.73 19.80 19.95
CA ARG A 201 18.46 18.84 18.87
C ARG A 201 17.01 18.31 18.88
N LEU A 202 16.48 18.00 20.05
CA LEU A 202 15.10 17.54 20.22
C LEU A 202 14.10 18.64 19.84
N LYS A 203 14.40 19.89 20.20
CA LYS A 203 13.54 21.04 19.85
C LYS A 203 13.51 21.24 18.33
N VAL A 204 14.67 21.23 17.66
CA VAL A 204 14.74 21.29 16.18
C VAL A 204 13.95 20.18 15.56
N PHE A 205 14.14 18.94 16.01
CA PHE A 205 13.40 17.79 15.49
C PHE A 205 11.89 17.96 15.61
N THR A 206 11.38 18.35 16.78
CA THR A 206 9.93 18.44 17.02
C THR A 206 9.28 19.68 16.40
N THR A 207 10.03 20.79 16.22
CA THR A 207 9.47 22.06 15.73
C THR A 207 9.78 22.35 14.26
N VAL A 208 10.78 21.70 13.69
CA VAL A 208 11.20 21.91 12.29
C VAL A 208 11.08 20.62 11.49
N THR A 209 11.89 19.62 11.81
CA THR A 209 12.01 18.40 10.99
C THR A 209 10.70 17.63 10.93
N LEU A 210 10.08 17.32 12.09
CA LEU A 210 8.86 16.52 12.15
C LEU A 210 7.66 17.21 11.46
N PRO A 211 7.35 18.51 11.70
CA PRO A 211 6.27 19.18 11.00
C PRO A 211 6.44 19.24 9.48
N LEU A 212 7.67 19.42 8.99
CA LEU A 212 7.96 19.39 7.55
C LEU A 212 7.76 18.01 6.93
N MET A 213 7.90 16.95 7.73
CA MET A 213 7.72 15.57 7.27
C MET A 213 6.27 15.08 7.31
N VAL A 214 5.38 15.72 8.09
CA VAL A 214 3.99 15.24 8.29
C VAL A 214 3.26 14.94 6.98
N PRO A 215 3.26 15.81 5.94
CA PRO A 215 2.59 15.50 4.68
C PRO A 215 3.17 14.25 4.01
N GLY A 216 4.48 14.11 4.02
CA GLY A 216 5.13 12.95 3.43
C GLY A 216 4.98 11.67 4.26
N MET A 217 4.91 11.78 5.58
CA MET A 217 4.57 10.65 6.46
C MET A 217 3.15 10.15 6.20
N ALA A 218 2.19 11.05 5.98
CA ALA A 218 0.84 10.69 5.57
C ALA A 218 0.83 9.93 4.24
N ASN A 219 1.62 10.39 3.26
CA ASN A 219 1.79 9.70 1.98
C ASN A 219 2.42 8.30 2.14
N ALA A 220 3.46 8.17 2.97
CA ALA A 220 4.09 6.88 3.25
C ALA A 220 3.12 5.92 3.94
N PHE A 221 2.37 6.39 4.94
CA PHE A 221 1.32 5.62 5.60
C PHE A 221 0.32 5.06 4.60
N LEU A 222 -0.20 5.90 3.70
CA LEU A 222 -1.24 5.51 2.75
C LEU A 222 -0.72 4.56 1.68
N LEU A 223 0.51 4.74 1.24
CA LEU A 223 1.12 3.82 0.29
C LEU A 223 1.27 2.42 0.91
N VAL A 224 1.73 2.33 2.16
CA VAL A 224 1.82 1.05 2.89
C VAL A 224 0.43 0.48 3.17
N PHE A 225 -0.55 1.33 3.50
CA PHE A 225 -1.93 0.91 3.72
C PHE A 225 -2.53 0.25 2.48
N ILE A 226 -2.39 0.89 1.30
CA ILE A 226 -2.87 0.32 0.04
C ILE A 226 -2.17 -1.01 -0.27
N GLN A 227 -0.86 -1.11 -0.05
CA GLN A 227 -0.12 -2.36 -0.22
C GLN A 227 -0.61 -3.46 0.73
N SER A 228 -0.87 -3.12 1.99
CA SER A 228 -1.35 -4.07 2.99
C SER A 228 -2.75 -4.60 2.68
N ILE A 229 -3.71 -3.73 2.31
CA ILE A 229 -5.08 -4.18 2.01
C ILE A 229 -5.19 -4.96 0.70
N ALA A 230 -4.29 -4.69 -0.25
CA ALA A 230 -4.22 -5.42 -1.52
C ALA A 230 -3.40 -6.72 -1.44
N ASP A 231 -2.71 -6.95 -0.33
CA ASP A 231 -1.88 -8.15 -0.14
C ASP A 231 -2.76 -9.40 0.01
N TYR A 232 -2.60 -10.30 -0.92
CA TYR A 232 -3.20 -11.64 -0.90
C TYR A 232 -2.22 -12.67 -0.34
N ALA A 233 -0.93 -12.54 -0.68
CA ALA A 233 0.07 -13.58 -0.50
C ALA A 233 0.33 -13.91 0.99
N ASN A 234 0.60 -12.88 1.80
CA ASN A 234 0.88 -13.09 3.22
C ASN A 234 -0.36 -13.56 4.00
N PRO A 235 -1.58 -12.95 3.85
CA PRO A 235 -2.78 -13.45 4.51
C PRO A 235 -3.14 -14.88 4.12
N PHE A 236 -2.93 -15.28 2.87
CA PHE A 236 -3.20 -16.64 2.40
C PHE A 236 -2.30 -17.67 3.10
N VAL A 237 -1.02 -17.33 3.32
CA VAL A 237 -0.03 -18.27 3.89
C VAL A 237 -0.08 -18.32 5.41
N ILE A 238 -0.19 -17.16 6.09
CA ILE A 238 0.00 -17.07 7.55
C ILE A 238 -1.26 -16.57 8.29
N GLY A 239 -2.29 -16.12 7.56
CA GLY A 239 -3.51 -15.56 8.16
C GLY A 239 -4.28 -16.54 9.05
N GLY A 240 -4.21 -17.84 8.78
CA GLY A 240 -4.94 -18.85 9.56
C GLY A 240 -6.45 -18.59 9.52
N LYS A 241 -7.06 -18.33 10.68
CA LYS A 241 -8.49 -17.96 10.80
C LYS A 241 -8.75 -16.47 10.48
N PHE A 242 -7.73 -15.65 10.45
CA PHE A 242 -7.85 -14.22 10.15
C PHE A 242 -7.87 -14.02 8.62
N THR A 243 -9.06 -13.84 8.08
CA THR A 243 -9.27 -13.71 6.63
C THR A 243 -9.39 -12.24 6.23
N THR A 244 -8.82 -11.86 5.09
CA THR A 244 -8.93 -10.53 4.48
C THR A 244 -9.78 -10.56 3.21
N ILE A 245 -10.21 -9.37 2.72
CA ILE A 245 -10.98 -9.27 1.46
C ILE A 245 -10.21 -9.92 0.30
N ALA A 246 -8.90 -9.68 0.19
CA ALA A 246 -8.09 -10.23 -0.90
C ALA A 246 -8.11 -11.77 -0.91
N VAL A 247 -8.06 -12.41 0.25
CA VAL A 247 -8.19 -13.86 0.38
C VAL A 247 -9.62 -14.31 0.07
N LYS A 248 -10.63 -13.56 0.52
CA LYS A 248 -12.04 -13.85 0.22
C LYS A 248 -12.35 -13.80 -1.28
N ILE A 249 -11.84 -12.79 -1.99
CA ILE A 249 -11.98 -12.71 -3.46
C ILE A 249 -11.48 -14.00 -4.12
N PHE A 250 -10.32 -14.49 -3.69
CA PHE A 250 -9.77 -15.74 -4.22
C PHE A 250 -10.64 -16.97 -3.85
N GLN A 251 -11.08 -17.05 -2.60
CA GLN A 251 -11.91 -18.17 -2.12
C GLN A 251 -13.25 -18.22 -2.86
N GLU A 252 -13.93 -17.06 -3.03
CA GLU A 252 -15.22 -17.02 -3.72
C GLU A 252 -15.05 -17.22 -5.24
N GLY A 253 -14.04 -16.58 -5.86
CA GLY A 253 -13.85 -16.65 -7.31
C GLY A 253 -13.26 -17.97 -7.81
N VAL A 254 -12.27 -18.52 -7.11
CA VAL A 254 -11.55 -19.73 -7.53
C VAL A 254 -12.02 -20.96 -6.74
N GLY A 255 -12.26 -20.80 -5.44
CA GLY A 255 -12.67 -21.90 -4.57
C GLY A 255 -14.12 -22.30 -4.76
N ASN A 256 -15.05 -21.34 -4.69
CA ASN A 256 -16.49 -21.57 -4.72
C ASN A 256 -17.11 -21.35 -6.12
N TYR A 257 -16.34 -20.79 -7.07
CA TYR A 257 -16.82 -20.38 -8.41
C TYR A 257 -17.98 -19.37 -8.39
N GLU A 258 -18.07 -18.56 -7.30
CA GLU A 258 -19.06 -17.49 -7.14
C GLU A 258 -18.47 -16.16 -7.64
N LEU A 259 -18.34 -16.04 -8.98
CA LEU A 259 -17.69 -14.89 -9.62
C LEU A 259 -18.39 -13.56 -9.30
N GLY A 260 -19.73 -13.56 -9.17
CA GLY A 260 -20.48 -12.35 -8.84
C GLY A 260 -20.11 -11.78 -7.47
N VAL A 261 -20.02 -12.61 -6.43
CA VAL A 261 -19.62 -12.20 -5.07
C VAL A 261 -18.16 -11.80 -5.05
N ALA A 262 -17.28 -12.59 -5.70
CA ALA A 262 -15.85 -12.28 -5.78
C ALA A 262 -15.59 -10.92 -6.44
N THR A 263 -16.26 -10.62 -7.54
CA THR A 263 -16.12 -9.34 -8.24
C THR A 263 -16.74 -8.18 -7.46
N ALA A 264 -17.85 -8.40 -6.73
CA ALA A 264 -18.40 -7.39 -5.83
C ALA A 264 -17.41 -7.06 -4.69
N LEU A 265 -16.79 -8.05 -4.05
CA LEU A 265 -15.73 -7.84 -3.05
C LEU A 265 -14.51 -7.12 -3.65
N ALA A 266 -14.11 -7.44 -4.88
CA ALA A 266 -13.03 -6.75 -5.58
C ALA A 266 -13.36 -5.27 -5.82
N MET A 267 -14.60 -4.96 -6.21
CA MET A 267 -15.06 -3.57 -6.37
C MET A 267 -15.13 -2.83 -5.04
N ILE A 268 -15.51 -3.48 -3.95
CA ILE A 268 -15.47 -2.91 -2.59
C ILE A 268 -14.02 -2.56 -2.22
N LEU A 269 -13.08 -3.49 -2.40
CA LEU A 269 -11.66 -3.27 -2.11
C LEU A 269 -11.08 -2.13 -2.95
N LEU A 270 -11.41 -2.09 -4.25
CA LEU A 270 -11.02 -1.01 -5.16
C LEU A 270 -11.59 0.36 -4.71
N SER A 271 -12.88 0.40 -4.37
CA SER A 271 -13.52 1.64 -3.91
C SER A 271 -12.94 2.15 -2.59
N MET A 272 -12.59 1.25 -1.66
CA MET A 272 -11.86 1.60 -0.43
C MET A 272 -10.51 2.23 -0.75
N SER A 273 -9.74 1.61 -1.65
CA SER A 273 -8.41 2.12 -2.06
C SER A 273 -8.51 3.50 -2.72
N ILE A 274 -9.46 3.68 -3.64
CA ILE A 274 -9.69 4.97 -4.33
C ILE A 274 -10.17 6.03 -3.33
N THR A 275 -11.07 5.70 -2.41
CA THR A 275 -11.57 6.65 -1.41
C THR A 275 -10.45 7.14 -0.51
N ILE A 276 -9.61 6.24 -0.03
CA ILE A 276 -8.46 6.58 0.82
C ILE A 276 -7.47 7.45 0.04
N PHE A 277 -7.16 7.08 -1.20
CA PHE A 277 -6.30 7.88 -2.08
C PHE A 277 -6.88 9.29 -2.34
N ALA A 278 -8.19 9.39 -2.60
CA ALA A 278 -8.86 10.67 -2.83
C ALA A 278 -8.85 11.57 -1.58
N ILE A 279 -9.10 10.99 -0.40
CA ILE A 279 -8.99 11.69 0.89
C ILE A 279 -7.58 12.23 1.07
N GLN A 280 -6.57 11.39 0.87
CA GLN A 280 -5.17 11.82 0.92
C GLN A 280 -4.91 13.00 -0.01
N ARG A 281 -5.27 12.86 -1.28
CA ARG A 281 -5.02 13.88 -2.30
C ARG A 281 -5.66 15.23 -1.97
N TYR A 282 -6.77 15.20 -1.24
CA TYR A 282 -7.46 16.43 -0.80
C TYR A 282 -6.75 17.12 0.38
N TYR A 283 -6.12 16.36 1.28
CA TYR A 283 -5.48 16.88 2.49
C TYR A 283 -3.97 17.14 2.36
N THR A 284 -3.34 16.64 1.30
CA THR A 284 -1.90 16.87 0.98
C THR A 284 -1.72 17.69 -0.28
#